data_4ac6fcf131745daed0b2dc44d95d71b5
#
_entry.id   4ac6fcf131745daed0b2dc44d95d71b5
#
_cell.length_a   1.000
_cell.length_b   1.000
_cell.length_c   1.000
_cell.angle_alpha   90.00
_cell.angle_beta   90.00
_cell.angle_gamma   90.00
#
_symmetry.space_group_name_H-M   'P 1'
#
loop_
_entity.id
_entity.type
_entity.pdbx_description
1 polymer ?
#
loop_
_entity_poly.entity_id
_entity_poly.type
_entity_poly.pdbx_seq_one_letter_code
_entity_poly.pdbx_strand_id
1 'polypeptide(L)'
;IPAILLNYFFNKPLYIIANGWDVANVPQIRYGAMRVGSRKKIGKWILSRAYKVIADSKSNQNEILNNAKVHPKKVQLIYLVVPNITFDYMPKKKNQILTVGEINEETFLRKGLDRFIRIAKQLPDVPFIHIGKWSDKSGNPSVKTINYVKKISPINIQFLGYIKRKELERYYLESKIYLQLSRHETFGVSVVEAMASGCIPVVSNQYALPEIVGKNGYITDSNIESTVNIIREILKSKFEDNNPNILNKDFSIDVRTNLFKELLIN
;
A
#
# COMPACT_ATOMS: atom_id res chain seq x y z
N ILE A 1 -19.93 11.58 -11.00
CA ILE A 1 -20.91 12.39 -11.77
C ILE A 1 -21.76 13.26 -10.83
N PRO A 2 -22.42 12.78 -9.75
CA PRO A 2 -23.26 13.62 -8.89
C PRO A 2 -22.53 14.87 -8.34
N ALA A 3 -21.29 14.70 -7.86
CA ALA A 3 -20.50 15.82 -7.34
C ALA A 3 -20.18 16.90 -8.40
N ILE A 4 -20.03 16.52 -9.67
CA ILE A 4 -19.83 17.48 -10.77
C ILE A 4 -21.11 18.26 -11.06
N LEU A 5 -22.27 17.60 -11.01
CA LEU A 5 -23.55 18.26 -11.14
C LEU A 5 -23.79 19.28 -10.02
N LEU A 6 -23.50 18.90 -8.77
CA LEU A 6 -23.56 19.82 -7.64
C LEU A 6 -22.61 21.01 -7.80
N ASN A 7 -21.37 20.76 -8.25
CA ASN A 7 -20.43 21.85 -8.54
C ASN A 7 -21.00 22.83 -9.58
N TYR A 8 -21.63 22.32 -10.65
CA TYR A 8 -22.23 23.14 -11.69
C TYR A 8 -23.42 23.98 -11.16
N PHE A 9 -24.33 23.39 -10.38
CA PHE A 9 -25.50 24.09 -9.85
C PHE A 9 -25.19 25.08 -8.72
N PHE A 10 -24.22 24.75 -7.85
CA PHE A 10 -23.93 25.55 -6.66
C PHE A 10 -22.65 26.38 -6.77
N ASN A 11 -21.95 26.33 -7.90
CA ASN A 11 -20.69 27.04 -8.14
C ASN A 11 -19.65 26.87 -7.01
N LYS A 12 -19.58 25.68 -6.44
CA LYS A 12 -18.62 25.34 -5.36
C LYS A 12 -17.39 24.65 -5.92
N PRO A 13 -16.18 24.91 -5.39
CA PRO A 13 -14.96 24.25 -5.86
C PRO A 13 -15.04 22.74 -5.60
N LEU A 14 -14.67 21.94 -6.63
CA LEU A 14 -14.63 20.48 -6.55
C LEU A 14 -13.21 20.00 -6.27
N TYR A 15 -13.00 19.42 -5.12
CA TYR A 15 -11.75 18.76 -4.76
C TYR A 15 -11.88 17.25 -4.95
N ILE A 16 -10.90 16.62 -5.60
CA ILE A 16 -10.90 15.17 -5.85
C ILE A 16 -9.62 14.58 -5.28
N ILE A 17 -9.74 13.60 -4.38
CA ILE A 17 -8.61 12.78 -3.92
C ILE A 17 -8.51 11.58 -4.85
N ALA A 18 -7.35 11.41 -5.50
CA ALA A 18 -7.10 10.29 -6.40
C ALA A 18 -6.45 9.13 -5.64
N ASN A 19 -7.26 8.09 -5.36
CA ASN A 19 -6.85 6.95 -4.51
C ASN A 19 -6.11 5.82 -5.28
N GLY A 20 -5.59 6.09 -6.45
CA GLY A 20 -4.76 5.17 -7.22
C GLY A 20 -5.47 4.53 -8.39
N TRP A 21 -6.50 3.71 -8.22
CA TRP A 21 -7.19 3.06 -9.34
C TRP A 21 -7.68 4.06 -10.39
N ASP A 22 -8.14 5.23 -9.96
CA ASP A 22 -8.67 6.31 -10.79
C ASP A 22 -7.67 6.82 -11.82
N VAL A 23 -6.38 6.77 -11.51
CA VAL A 23 -5.29 7.35 -12.32
C VAL A 23 -4.25 6.32 -12.77
N ALA A 24 -4.32 5.10 -12.26
CA ALA A 24 -3.40 4.03 -12.61
C ALA A 24 -3.59 3.54 -14.06
N ASN A 25 -2.45 3.16 -14.65
CA ASN A 25 -2.37 2.49 -15.94
C ASN A 25 -1.31 1.38 -15.88
N VAL A 26 -1.70 0.19 -15.40
CA VAL A 26 -0.80 -0.95 -15.20
C VAL A 26 -1.28 -2.14 -16.05
N PRO A 27 -0.96 -2.16 -17.36
CA PRO A 27 -1.47 -3.19 -18.30
C PRO A 27 -1.10 -4.61 -17.92
N GLN A 28 0.09 -4.82 -17.33
CA GLN A 28 0.65 -6.14 -16.98
C GLN A 28 -0.23 -6.92 -16.01
N ILE A 29 -0.97 -6.21 -15.15
CA ILE A 29 -1.91 -6.81 -14.19
C ILE A 29 -3.36 -6.38 -14.45
N ARG A 30 -3.62 -5.77 -15.59
CA ARG A 30 -4.94 -5.26 -16.02
C ARG A 30 -5.57 -4.29 -14.99
N TYR A 31 -4.75 -3.51 -14.28
CA TYR A 31 -5.19 -2.61 -13.22
C TYR A 31 -5.24 -1.14 -13.68
N GLY A 32 -6.24 -0.40 -13.20
CA GLY A 32 -6.40 1.04 -13.32
C GLY A 32 -7.39 1.52 -14.38
N ALA A 33 -8.03 2.65 -14.08
CA ALA A 33 -9.03 3.29 -14.95
C ALA A 33 -8.41 3.93 -16.19
N MET A 34 -7.14 4.31 -16.14
CA MET A 34 -6.46 5.02 -17.24
C MET A 34 -5.89 4.09 -18.31
N ARG A 35 -6.18 2.80 -18.27
CA ARG A 35 -5.71 1.86 -19.28
C ARG A 35 -6.31 2.15 -20.66
N VAL A 36 -7.57 1.89 -20.85
CA VAL A 36 -8.26 2.04 -22.16
C VAL A 36 -9.77 2.24 -21.98
N GLY A 37 -10.45 2.64 -23.07
CA GLY A 37 -11.90 2.62 -23.19
C GLY A 37 -12.61 3.84 -22.57
N SER A 38 -13.91 3.67 -22.35
CA SER A 38 -14.80 4.71 -21.85
C SER A 38 -14.41 5.20 -20.44
N ARG A 39 -13.98 4.29 -19.57
CA ARG A 39 -13.54 4.62 -18.20
C ARG A 39 -12.40 5.67 -18.21
N LYS A 40 -11.41 5.51 -19.09
CA LYS A 40 -10.32 6.48 -19.27
C LYS A 40 -10.85 7.85 -19.71
N LYS A 41 -11.76 7.88 -20.68
CA LYS A 41 -12.36 9.14 -21.18
C LYS A 41 -13.15 9.84 -20.07
N ILE A 42 -14.01 9.10 -19.38
CA ILE A 42 -14.84 9.62 -18.27
C ILE A 42 -13.95 10.08 -17.11
N GLY A 43 -12.96 9.27 -16.70
CA GLY A 43 -12.03 9.62 -15.62
C GLY A 43 -11.26 10.91 -15.92
N LYS A 44 -10.70 11.05 -17.12
CA LYS A 44 -10.04 12.30 -17.56
C LYS A 44 -10.98 13.49 -17.54
N TRP A 45 -12.19 13.31 -18.03
CA TRP A 45 -13.20 14.37 -18.03
C TRP A 45 -13.57 14.79 -16.59
N ILE A 46 -13.76 13.84 -15.69
CA ILE A 46 -14.06 14.12 -14.27
C ILE A 46 -12.89 14.91 -13.63
N LEU A 47 -11.67 14.41 -13.77
CA LEU A 47 -10.48 15.01 -13.16
C LEU A 47 -10.18 16.41 -13.74
N SER A 48 -10.45 16.63 -15.03
CA SER A 48 -10.27 17.97 -15.65
C SER A 48 -11.21 19.04 -15.10
N ARG A 49 -12.39 18.63 -14.57
CA ARG A 49 -13.39 19.54 -13.95
C ARG A 49 -13.08 19.88 -12.51
N ALA A 50 -12.17 19.15 -11.87
CA ALA A 50 -11.77 19.46 -10.50
C ALA A 50 -11.13 20.87 -10.42
N TYR A 51 -11.39 21.56 -9.32
CA TYR A 51 -10.63 22.74 -8.92
C TYR A 51 -9.22 22.32 -8.53
N LYS A 52 -9.11 21.29 -7.66
CA LYS A 52 -7.84 20.64 -7.32
C LYS A 52 -7.99 19.12 -7.31
N VAL A 53 -6.93 18.43 -7.69
CA VAL A 53 -6.77 16.97 -7.59
C VAL A 53 -5.64 16.69 -6.59
N ILE A 54 -5.96 15.95 -5.54
CA ILE A 54 -5.03 15.68 -4.44
C ILE A 54 -4.41 14.31 -4.70
N ALA A 55 -3.09 14.27 -4.65
CA ALA A 55 -2.28 13.07 -4.76
C ALA A 55 -1.81 12.61 -3.37
N ASP A 56 -1.87 11.32 -3.09
CA ASP A 56 -1.46 10.71 -1.83
C ASP A 56 0.05 10.43 -1.73
N SER A 57 0.78 10.52 -2.86
CA SER A 57 2.23 10.32 -2.97
C SER A 57 2.77 11.02 -4.21
N LYS A 58 4.09 11.20 -4.31
CA LYS A 58 4.75 11.70 -5.53
C LYS A 58 4.52 10.76 -6.71
N SER A 59 4.54 9.46 -6.46
CA SER A 59 4.22 8.45 -7.48
C SER A 59 2.80 8.64 -8.01
N ASN A 60 1.82 8.79 -7.12
CA ASN A 60 0.42 9.05 -7.50
C ASN A 60 0.27 10.41 -8.22
N GLN A 61 1.00 11.45 -7.77
CA GLN A 61 1.06 12.73 -8.47
C GLN A 61 1.54 12.56 -9.92
N ASN A 62 2.57 11.77 -10.15
CA ASN A 62 3.06 11.46 -11.49
C ASN A 62 2.02 10.71 -12.33
N GLU A 63 1.25 9.80 -11.74
CA GLU A 63 0.16 9.10 -12.44
C GLU A 63 -0.95 10.09 -12.84
N ILE A 64 -1.34 11.03 -11.96
CA ILE A 64 -2.32 12.08 -12.26
C ILE A 64 -1.85 12.93 -13.44
N LEU A 65 -0.60 13.36 -13.43
CA LEU A 65 -0.03 14.19 -14.48
C LEU A 65 0.13 13.42 -15.80
N ASN A 66 0.69 12.22 -15.75
CA ASN A 66 1.08 11.47 -16.95
C ASN A 66 -0.05 10.62 -17.55
N ASN A 67 -0.87 9.97 -16.74
CA ASN A 67 -1.93 9.08 -17.20
C ASN A 67 -3.25 9.84 -17.43
N ALA A 68 -3.66 10.64 -16.45
CA ALA A 68 -4.90 11.40 -16.51
C ALA A 68 -4.74 12.72 -17.27
N LYS A 69 -3.51 13.25 -17.40
CA LYS A 69 -3.20 14.52 -18.07
C LYS A 69 -3.87 15.73 -17.42
N VAL A 70 -3.96 15.71 -16.10
CA VAL A 70 -4.44 16.88 -15.33
C VAL A 70 -3.39 17.98 -15.39
N HIS A 71 -3.85 19.24 -15.51
CA HIS A 71 -2.94 20.39 -15.55
C HIS A 71 -2.15 20.51 -14.22
N PRO A 72 -0.82 20.71 -14.24
CA PRO A 72 0.01 20.70 -13.03
C PRO A 72 -0.46 21.67 -11.93
N LYS A 73 -0.93 22.87 -12.29
CA LYS A 73 -1.47 23.85 -11.33
C LYS A 73 -2.68 23.37 -10.52
N LYS A 74 -3.36 22.33 -11.00
CA LYS A 74 -4.49 21.70 -10.31
C LYS A 74 -4.09 20.55 -9.39
N VAL A 75 -2.86 20.03 -9.49
CA VAL A 75 -2.43 18.86 -8.74
C VAL A 75 -1.73 19.31 -7.47
N GLN A 76 -2.21 18.83 -6.34
CA GLN A 76 -1.66 19.09 -5.01
C GLN A 76 -1.20 17.77 -4.37
N LEU A 77 0.05 17.73 -3.91
CA LEU A 77 0.54 16.60 -3.11
C LEU A 77 0.17 16.83 -1.65
N ILE A 78 -0.59 15.90 -1.08
CA ILE A 78 -0.90 15.82 0.34
C ILE A 78 -0.83 14.35 0.74
N TYR A 79 0.28 13.95 1.34
CA TYR A 79 0.50 12.55 1.71
C TYR A 79 -0.62 11.98 2.55
N LEU A 80 -0.92 10.70 2.32
CA LEU A 80 -1.80 9.94 3.21
C LEU A 80 -1.12 9.81 4.58
N VAL A 81 -1.92 9.74 5.62
CA VAL A 81 -1.41 9.58 6.99
C VAL A 81 -1.83 8.24 7.57
N VAL A 82 -1.03 7.76 8.49
CA VAL A 82 -1.38 6.66 9.37
C VAL A 82 -1.49 7.22 10.77
N PRO A 83 -2.54 6.90 11.54
CA PRO A 83 -2.67 7.34 12.92
C PRO A 83 -1.39 7.04 13.71
N ASN A 84 -1.00 7.94 14.59
CA ASN A 84 0.10 7.69 15.50
C ASN A 84 -0.20 6.40 16.27
N ILE A 85 0.65 5.41 16.09
CA ILE A 85 0.55 4.15 16.79
C ILE A 85 1.46 4.29 18.00
N THR A 86 0.86 4.48 19.17
CA THR A 86 1.58 4.46 20.46
C THR A 86 1.40 3.09 21.10
N PHE A 87 2.47 2.52 21.57
CA PHE A 87 2.46 1.22 22.22
C PHE A 87 2.96 1.36 23.66
N ASP A 88 2.20 0.82 24.59
CA ASP A 88 2.60 0.76 26.00
C ASP A 88 3.71 -0.28 26.23
N TYR A 89 3.89 -1.19 25.28
CA TYR A 89 4.87 -2.28 25.35
C TYR A 89 5.35 -2.70 23.96
N MET A 90 6.66 -2.85 23.81
CA MET A 90 7.31 -3.37 22.61
C MET A 90 7.81 -4.80 22.86
N PRO A 91 7.15 -5.83 22.32
CA PRO A 91 7.60 -7.20 22.48
C PRO A 91 8.89 -7.45 21.69
N LYS A 92 9.67 -8.43 22.12
CA LYS A 92 10.82 -8.91 21.32
C LYS A 92 10.34 -9.40 19.96
N LYS A 93 10.98 -8.93 18.91
CA LYS A 93 10.68 -9.33 17.53
C LYS A 93 10.94 -10.82 17.31
N LYS A 94 10.01 -11.47 16.66
CA LYS A 94 10.13 -12.87 16.20
C LYS A 94 10.72 -12.88 14.79
N ASN A 95 11.54 -13.87 14.47
CA ASN A 95 12.06 -14.09 13.12
C ASN A 95 10.94 -14.60 12.20
N GLN A 96 9.92 -13.79 12.01
CA GLN A 96 8.77 -14.05 11.14
C GLN A 96 8.57 -12.90 10.15
N ILE A 97 7.94 -13.21 9.02
CA ILE A 97 7.70 -12.30 7.91
C ILE A 97 6.20 -12.07 7.79
N LEU A 98 5.78 -10.80 7.87
CA LEU A 98 4.39 -10.39 7.78
C LEU A 98 4.11 -9.72 6.43
N THR A 99 2.93 -9.96 5.88
CA THR A 99 2.30 -9.15 4.84
C THR A 99 0.83 -8.94 5.16
N VAL A 100 0.29 -7.75 4.83
CA VAL A 100 -1.09 -7.38 5.12
C VAL A 100 -1.79 -6.87 3.87
N GLY A 101 -2.94 -7.42 3.57
CA GLY A 101 -3.77 -6.98 2.45
C GLY A 101 -4.90 -7.93 2.11
N GLU A 102 -5.95 -7.39 1.53
CA GLU A 102 -7.04 -8.20 1.00
C GLU A 102 -6.56 -9.07 -0.17
N ILE A 103 -7.07 -10.28 -0.27
CA ILE A 103 -6.82 -11.20 -1.37
C ILE A 103 -8.10 -11.46 -2.16
N ASN A 104 -8.06 -11.09 -3.43
CA ASN A 104 -8.99 -11.47 -4.48
C ASN A 104 -8.22 -11.65 -5.79
N GLU A 105 -8.92 -11.95 -6.89
CA GLU A 105 -8.25 -12.17 -8.19
C GLU A 105 -7.41 -10.98 -8.67
N GLU A 106 -7.79 -9.74 -8.34
CA GLU A 106 -7.05 -8.54 -8.72
C GLU A 106 -5.87 -8.30 -7.77
N THR A 107 -6.13 -8.34 -6.46
CA THR A 107 -5.13 -7.99 -5.45
C THR A 107 -4.05 -9.06 -5.33
N PHE A 108 -4.30 -10.32 -5.68
CA PHE A 108 -3.33 -11.40 -5.65
C PHE A 108 -2.02 -11.05 -6.38
N LEU A 109 -2.13 -10.61 -7.63
CA LEU A 109 -0.96 -10.16 -8.40
C LEU A 109 -0.53 -8.75 -8.05
N ARG A 110 -1.49 -7.84 -7.86
CA ARG A 110 -1.20 -6.43 -7.58
C ARG A 110 -0.42 -6.26 -6.28
N LYS A 111 -0.81 -6.97 -5.21
CA LYS A 111 -0.12 -6.93 -3.91
C LYS A 111 1.12 -7.84 -3.84
N GLY A 112 1.40 -8.61 -4.90
CA GLY A 112 2.60 -9.45 -4.98
C GLY A 112 2.53 -10.72 -4.12
N LEU A 113 1.33 -11.25 -3.82
CA LEU A 113 1.19 -12.46 -3.04
C LEU A 113 1.80 -13.68 -3.74
N ASP A 114 1.77 -13.73 -5.06
CA ASP A 114 2.48 -14.74 -5.86
C ASP A 114 4.00 -14.73 -5.60
N ARG A 115 4.61 -13.55 -5.45
CA ARG A 115 6.02 -13.39 -5.10
C ARG A 115 6.28 -13.79 -3.64
N PHE A 116 5.40 -13.37 -2.73
CA PHE A 116 5.45 -13.76 -1.31
C PHE A 116 5.46 -15.28 -1.13
N ILE A 117 4.58 -16.00 -1.82
CA ILE A 117 4.51 -17.47 -1.81
C ILE A 117 5.80 -18.10 -2.37
N ARG A 118 6.35 -17.55 -3.46
CA ARG A 118 7.60 -18.06 -4.05
C ARG A 118 8.80 -17.87 -3.13
N ILE A 119 8.87 -16.76 -2.39
CA ILE A 119 9.92 -16.51 -1.39
C ILE A 119 9.77 -17.46 -0.21
N ALA A 120 8.54 -17.66 0.29
CA ALA A 120 8.29 -18.59 1.39
C ALA A 120 8.72 -20.02 1.06
N LYS A 121 8.57 -20.47 -0.19
CA LYS A 121 9.08 -21.77 -0.65
C LYS A 121 10.61 -21.90 -0.56
N GLN A 122 11.37 -20.80 -0.66
CA GLN A 122 12.84 -20.80 -0.56
C GLN A 122 13.35 -20.59 0.87
N LEU A 123 12.45 -20.36 1.82
CA LEU A 123 12.74 -20.14 3.23
C LEU A 123 11.84 -21.03 4.10
N PRO A 124 11.91 -22.36 3.98
CA PRO A 124 10.95 -23.28 4.61
C PRO A 124 10.94 -23.21 6.15
N ASP A 125 12.06 -22.85 6.76
CA ASP A 125 12.21 -22.77 8.22
C ASP A 125 11.78 -21.39 8.79
N VAL A 126 11.36 -20.46 7.95
CA VAL A 126 10.93 -19.12 8.37
C VAL A 126 9.40 -19.06 8.35
N PRO A 127 8.74 -18.65 9.45
CA PRO A 127 7.31 -18.42 9.47
C PRO A 127 6.92 -17.20 8.62
N PHE A 128 5.96 -17.40 7.73
CA PHE A 128 5.32 -16.35 6.95
C PHE A 128 3.88 -16.18 7.39
N ILE A 129 3.43 -14.94 7.55
CA ILE A 129 2.08 -14.62 8.01
C ILE A 129 1.43 -13.68 7.00
N HIS A 130 0.26 -14.07 6.53
CA HIS A 130 -0.60 -13.21 5.72
C HIS A 130 -1.87 -12.88 6.50
N ILE A 131 -2.19 -11.58 6.59
CA ILE A 131 -3.40 -11.06 7.24
C ILE A 131 -4.20 -10.23 6.24
N GLY A 132 -5.48 -10.53 6.11
CA GLY A 132 -6.41 -9.81 5.25
C GLY A 132 -7.60 -10.65 4.85
N LYS A 133 -8.71 -10.00 4.51
CA LYS A 133 -9.91 -10.72 4.09
C LYS A 133 -9.70 -11.41 2.74
N TRP A 134 -10.51 -12.44 2.50
CA TRP A 134 -10.58 -13.18 1.25
C TRP A 134 -11.89 -12.85 0.58
N SER A 135 -11.84 -12.33 -0.62
CA SER A 135 -13.05 -11.92 -1.32
C SER A 135 -13.05 -12.38 -2.79
N ASP A 136 -14.24 -12.38 -3.38
CA ASP A 136 -14.43 -12.44 -4.82
C ASP A 136 -14.26 -11.03 -5.46
N LYS A 137 -14.51 -10.92 -6.76
CA LYS A 137 -14.43 -9.64 -7.49
C LYS A 137 -15.44 -8.59 -6.99
N SER A 138 -16.50 -9.03 -6.34
CA SER A 138 -17.55 -8.15 -5.79
C SER A 138 -17.29 -7.76 -4.32
N GLY A 139 -16.19 -8.27 -3.73
CA GLY A 139 -15.82 -8.00 -2.34
C GLY A 139 -16.52 -8.92 -1.32
N ASN A 140 -17.29 -9.94 -1.77
CA ASN A 140 -17.90 -10.92 -0.88
C ASN A 140 -16.87 -11.97 -0.42
N PRO A 141 -17.01 -12.54 0.79
CA PRO A 141 -16.14 -13.62 1.25
C PRO A 141 -16.06 -14.77 0.24
N SER A 142 -14.84 -15.22 -0.10
CA SER A 142 -14.63 -16.24 -1.12
C SER A 142 -13.80 -17.41 -0.61
N VAL A 143 -14.48 -18.52 -0.34
CA VAL A 143 -13.84 -19.80 0.00
C VAL A 143 -13.02 -20.34 -1.18
N LYS A 144 -13.46 -20.12 -2.42
CA LYS A 144 -12.73 -20.54 -3.62
C LYS A 144 -11.36 -19.87 -3.71
N THR A 145 -11.29 -18.57 -3.46
CA THR A 145 -10.04 -17.81 -3.50
C THR A 145 -9.05 -18.35 -2.45
N ILE A 146 -9.49 -18.53 -1.19
CA ILE A 146 -8.60 -19.03 -0.14
C ILE A 146 -8.12 -20.47 -0.42
N ASN A 147 -9.00 -21.34 -0.90
CA ASN A 147 -8.64 -22.72 -1.20
C ASN A 147 -7.60 -22.79 -2.32
N TYR A 148 -7.76 -21.99 -3.38
CA TYR A 148 -6.75 -21.89 -4.43
C TYR A 148 -5.39 -21.45 -3.88
N VAL A 149 -5.36 -20.35 -3.11
CA VAL A 149 -4.11 -19.82 -2.59
C VAL A 149 -3.45 -20.79 -1.61
N LYS A 150 -4.21 -21.42 -0.71
CA LYS A 150 -3.67 -22.44 0.19
C LYS A 150 -3.07 -23.63 -0.56
N LYS A 151 -3.71 -24.08 -1.66
CA LYS A 151 -3.22 -25.20 -2.47
C LYS A 151 -1.84 -24.94 -3.09
N ILE A 152 -1.54 -23.70 -3.49
CA ILE A 152 -0.26 -23.35 -4.11
C ILE A 152 0.82 -22.90 -3.13
N SER A 153 0.45 -22.71 -1.87
CA SER A 153 1.32 -22.18 -0.81
C SER A 153 2.07 -23.28 -0.09
N PRO A 154 3.31 -23.02 0.37
CA PRO A 154 4.03 -23.94 1.27
C PRO A 154 3.44 -23.89 2.69
N ILE A 155 3.77 -24.91 3.50
CA ILE A 155 3.21 -25.10 4.84
C ILE A 155 3.61 -24.01 5.84
N ASN A 156 4.73 -23.35 5.62
CA ASN A 156 5.24 -22.29 6.48
C ASN A 156 4.52 -20.93 6.31
N ILE A 157 3.47 -20.86 5.48
CA ILE A 157 2.61 -19.68 5.40
C ILE A 157 1.33 -19.91 6.20
N GLN A 158 1.10 -19.05 7.19
CA GLN A 158 -0.15 -18.96 7.91
C GLN A 158 -1.04 -17.86 7.33
N PHE A 159 -2.26 -18.22 6.93
CA PHE A 159 -3.28 -17.29 6.44
C PHE A 159 -4.34 -17.08 7.51
N LEU A 160 -4.36 -15.91 8.12
CA LEU A 160 -5.25 -15.61 9.27
C LEU A 160 -6.63 -15.07 8.85
N GLY A 161 -6.75 -14.62 7.60
CA GLY A 161 -7.98 -13.93 7.19
C GLY A 161 -8.09 -12.53 7.79
N TYR A 162 -9.32 -12.04 7.95
CA TYR A 162 -9.58 -10.78 8.63
C TYR A 162 -9.47 -10.95 10.15
N ILE A 163 -8.70 -10.10 10.78
CA ILE A 163 -8.58 -10.01 12.24
C ILE A 163 -8.87 -8.59 12.71
N LYS A 164 -9.19 -8.41 13.99
CA LYS A 164 -9.47 -7.10 14.58
C LYS A 164 -8.20 -6.24 14.66
N ARG A 165 -8.35 -4.92 14.64
CA ARG A 165 -7.26 -3.94 14.67
C ARG A 165 -6.23 -4.22 15.77
N LYS A 166 -6.67 -4.42 17.02
CA LYS A 166 -5.79 -4.71 18.16
C LYS A 166 -4.94 -5.97 17.97
N GLU A 167 -5.49 -6.99 17.34
CA GLU A 167 -4.77 -8.22 17.04
C GLU A 167 -3.78 -8.02 15.88
N LEU A 168 -4.15 -7.26 14.84
CA LEU A 168 -3.27 -6.89 13.75
C LEU A 168 -2.04 -6.12 14.25
N GLU A 169 -2.23 -5.19 15.18
CA GLU A 169 -1.16 -4.42 15.81
C GLU A 169 -0.15 -5.34 16.52
N ARG A 170 -0.62 -6.38 17.19
CA ARG A 170 0.26 -7.39 17.80
C ARG A 170 1.14 -8.08 16.77
N TYR A 171 0.62 -8.45 15.60
CA TYR A 171 1.41 -9.06 14.54
C TYR A 171 2.44 -8.11 13.96
N TYR A 172 2.12 -6.83 13.80
CA TYR A 172 3.11 -5.82 13.42
C TYR A 172 4.21 -5.70 14.48
N LEU A 173 3.86 -5.63 15.76
CA LEU A 173 4.82 -5.53 16.85
C LEU A 173 5.73 -6.76 16.96
N GLU A 174 5.20 -7.95 16.75
CA GLU A 174 5.97 -9.20 16.88
C GLU A 174 6.80 -9.55 15.64
N SER A 175 6.48 -9.03 14.46
CA SER A 175 7.17 -9.43 13.22
C SER A 175 8.45 -8.63 13.00
N LYS A 176 9.56 -9.33 12.66
CA LYS A 176 10.84 -8.70 12.34
C LYS A 176 10.81 -8.04 10.96
N ILE A 177 10.21 -8.69 9.97
CA ILE A 177 10.18 -8.23 8.59
C ILE A 177 8.73 -8.02 8.14
N TYR A 178 8.52 -6.91 7.45
CA TYR A 178 7.30 -6.67 6.67
C TYR A 178 7.62 -6.74 5.18
N LEU A 179 7.01 -7.68 4.46
CA LEU A 179 7.30 -7.92 3.05
C LEU A 179 6.14 -7.47 2.16
N GLN A 180 6.38 -6.46 1.29
CA GLN A 180 5.37 -5.92 0.38
C GLN A 180 5.93 -5.83 -1.04
N LEU A 181 5.67 -6.84 -1.87
CA LEU A 181 6.18 -6.91 -3.24
C LEU A 181 5.14 -6.51 -4.30
N SER A 182 4.40 -5.47 -4.03
CA SER A 182 3.34 -4.96 -4.91
C SER A 182 3.85 -4.57 -6.28
N ARG A 183 3.05 -4.83 -7.31
CA ARG A 183 3.24 -4.33 -8.68
C ARG A 183 2.66 -2.94 -8.88
N HIS A 184 1.76 -2.53 -7.99
CA HIS A 184 1.26 -1.17 -7.90
C HIS A 184 0.81 -0.87 -6.47
N GLU A 185 1.25 0.25 -5.95
CA GLU A 185 0.85 0.78 -4.65
C GLU A 185 0.82 2.30 -4.70
N THR A 186 -0.29 2.90 -4.31
CA THR A 186 -0.47 4.35 -4.35
C THR A 186 0.22 5.06 -3.21
N PHE A 187 0.24 4.43 -2.02
CA PHE A 187 0.92 4.92 -0.84
C PHE A 187 1.56 3.77 -0.06
N GLY A 188 0.77 2.82 0.42
CA GLY A 188 1.28 1.70 1.21
C GLY A 188 1.05 1.89 2.71
N VAL A 189 -0.19 2.17 3.11
CA VAL A 189 -0.59 2.34 4.52
C VAL A 189 -0.04 1.23 5.42
N SER A 190 -0.18 -0.03 5.01
CA SER A 190 0.30 -1.18 5.78
C SER A 190 1.84 -1.23 5.93
N VAL A 191 2.59 -0.66 4.97
CA VAL A 191 4.05 -0.50 5.10
C VAL A 191 4.37 0.53 6.17
N VAL A 192 3.67 1.67 6.17
CA VAL A 192 3.85 2.72 7.18
C VAL A 192 3.49 2.21 8.57
N GLU A 193 2.38 1.47 8.70
CA GLU A 193 1.98 0.82 9.96
C GLU A 193 3.04 -0.17 10.47
N ALA A 194 3.59 -0.96 9.57
CA ALA A 194 4.66 -1.91 9.91
C ALA A 194 5.94 -1.21 10.37
N MET A 195 6.35 -0.14 9.67
CA MET A 195 7.50 0.70 10.06
C MET A 195 7.28 1.34 11.42
N ALA A 196 6.09 1.93 11.65
CA ALA A 196 5.72 2.53 12.92
C ALA A 196 5.76 1.52 14.08
N SER A 197 5.52 0.24 13.78
CA SER A 197 5.58 -0.86 14.74
C SER A 197 6.98 -1.51 14.82
N GLY A 198 8.01 -0.92 14.22
CA GLY A 198 9.40 -1.40 14.26
C GLY A 198 9.67 -2.62 13.38
N CYS A 199 8.85 -2.95 12.38
CA CYS A 199 9.21 -3.93 11.37
C CYS A 199 10.26 -3.35 10.41
N ILE A 200 11.16 -4.19 9.91
CA ILE A 200 12.04 -3.85 8.80
C ILE A 200 11.28 -4.06 7.49
N PRO A 201 10.94 -3.02 6.73
CA PRO A 201 10.23 -3.19 5.48
C PRO A 201 11.19 -3.68 4.39
N VAL A 202 10.74 -4.70 3.63
CA VAL A 202 11.34 -5.16 2.38
C VAL A 202 10.28 -4.97 1.29
N VAL A 203 10.51 -4.04 0.38
CA VAL A 203 9.48 -3.63 -0.57
C VAL A 203 9.97 -3.67 -2.02
N SER A 204 9.05 -3.82 -2.96
CA SER A 204 9.38 -3.70 -4.39
C SER A 204 9.76 -2.27 -4.77
N ASN A 205 10.66 -2.13 -5.74
CA ASN A 205 10.99 -0.84 -6.38
C ASN A 205 9.87 -0.44 -7.36
N GLN A 206 8.65 -0.27 -6.83
CA GLN A 206 7.47 0.05 -7.63
C GLN A 206 6.64 1.17 -7.01
N TYR A 207 6.27 2.14 -7.82
CA TYR A 207 5.37 3.24 -7.50
C TYR A 207 5.74 3.97 -6.19
N ALA A 208 4.83 4.06 -5.21
CA ALA A 208 5.05 4.82 -4.00
C ALA A 208 5.97 4.14 -2.97
N LEU A 209 6.19 2.83 -3.07
CA LEU A 209 6.90 2.08 -2.03
C LEU A 209 8.33 2.58 -1.76
N PRO A 210 9.16 2.90 -2.79
CA PRO A 210 10.50 3.44 -2.56
C PRO A 210 10.50 4.78 -1.81
N GLU A 211 9.57 5.68 -2.14
CA GLU A 211 9.51 6.99 -1.48
C GLU A 211 9.02 6.89 -0.03
N ILE A 212 8.13 5.92 0.25
CA ILE A 212 7.60 5.71 1.59
C ILE A 212 8.65 5.10 2.52
N VAL A 213 9.38 4.11 2.05
CA VAL A 213 10.41 3.42 2.84
C VAL A 213 11.68 4.27 2.96
N GLY A 214 12.07 4.95 1.91
CA GLY A 214 13.28 5.76 1.87
C GLY A 214 14.50 4.94 2.30
N LYS A 215 15.26 5.46 3.29
CA LYS A 215 16.45 4.80 3.85
C LYS A 215 16.15 3.86 5.04
N ASN A 216 14.86 3.72 5.40
CA ASN A 216 14.46 3.00 6.62
C ASN A 216 14.10 1.52 6.36
N GLY A 217 14.54 0.94 5.23
CA GLY A 217 14.31 -0.45 4.88
C GLY A 217 14.98 -0.84 3.58
N TYR A 218 14.53 -1.92 2.99
CA TYR A 218 15.14 -2.50 1.80
C TYR A 218 14.20 -2.40 0.60
N ILE A 219 14.74 -1.90 -0.50
CA ILE A 219 14.04 -1.80 -1.78
C ILE A 219 14.63 -2.88 -2.70
N THR A 220 13.79 -3.75 -3.25
CA THR A 220 14.20 -4.85 -4.12
C THR A 220 13.57 -4.71 -5.52
N ASP A 221 14.26 -5.19 -6.53
CA ASP A 221 13.75 -5.34 -7.90
C ASP A 221 12.62 -6.41 -8.01
N SER A 222 12.33 -7.07 -6.89
CA SER A 222 11.39 -8.20 -6.79
C SER A 222 11.86 -9.49 -7.50
N ASN A 223 13.15 -9.60 -7.81
CA ASN A 223 13.75 -10.88 -8.11
C ASN A 223 13.68 -11.76 -6.86
N ILE A 224 13.30 -13.00 -7.03
CA ILE A 224 13.05 -13.89 -5.87
C ILE A 224 14.35 -14.18 -5.14
N GLU A 225 15.42 -14.50 -5.85
CA GLU A 225 16.72 -14.87 -5.26
C GLU A 225 17.36 -13.70 -4.52
N SER A 226 17.43 -12.51 -5.15
CA SER A 226 17.98 -11.31 -4.51
C SER A 226 17.18 -10.92 -3.27
N THR A 227 15.83 -11.02 -3.32
CA THR A 227 14.97 -10.74 -2.18
C THR A 227 15.15 -11.75 -1.04
N VAL A 228 15.33 -13.03 -1.36
CA VAL A 228 15.61 -14.08 -0.36
C VAL A 228 16.94 -13.81 0.34
N ASN A 229 17.98 -13.38 -0.40
CA ASN A 229 19.28 -13.04 0.18
C ASN A 229 19.17 -11.85 1.15
N ILE A 230 18.47 -10.77 0.77
CA ILE A 230 18.18 -9.63 1.65
C ILE A 230 17.48 -10.12 2.95
N ILE A 231 16.46 -10.96 2.82
CA ILE A 231 15.73 -11.49 3.97
C ILE A 231 16.64 -12.31 4.89
N ARG A 232 17.51 -13.18 4.32
CA ARG A 232 18.46 -13.98 5.10
C ARG A 232 19.45 -13.10 5.88
N GLU A 233 19.95 -12.03 5.27
CA GLU A 233 20.84 -11.08 5.94
C GLU A 233 20.12 -10.39 7.12
N ILE A 234 18.89 -9.91 6.91
CA ILE A 234 18.11 -9.30 7.98
C ILE A 234 17.85 -10.29 9.13
N LEU A 235 17.50 -11.54 8.81
CA LEU A 235 17.22 -12.56 9.83
C LEU A 235 18.46 -12.91 10.66
N LYS A 236 19.66 -12.89 10.08
CA LYS A 236 20.94 -13.15 10.75
C LYS A 236 21.41 -11.95 11.57
N SER A 237 21.07 -10.73 11.20
CA SER A 237 21.49 -9.53 11.93
C SER A 237 20.94 -9.54 13.36
N LYS A 238 21.77 -9.11 14.32
CA LYS A 238 21.25 -8.74 15.65
C LYS A 238 20.29 -7.59 15.44
N PHE A 239 19.05 -7.78 15.84
CA PHE A 239 18.04 -6.74 15.75
C PHE A 239 18.37 -5.70 16.83
N GLU A 240 18.96 -4.57 16.43
CA GLU A 240 18.94 -3.37 17.24
C GLU A 240 17.55 -2.78 17.07
N ASP A 241 16.85 -2.51 18.17
CA ASP A 241 15.48 -2.00 18.15
C ASP A 241 15.41 -0.78 17.24
N ASN A 242 14.89 -0.99 16.02
CA ASN A 242 14.62 0.12 15.12
C ASN A 242 13.64 1.04 15.83
N ASN A 243 14.07 2.27 16.05
CA ASN A 243 13.26 3.28 16.72
C ASN A 243 11.91 3.40 15.99
N PRO A 244 10.77 3.08 16.62
CA PRO A 244 9.45 3.15 15.98
C PRO A 244 9.08 4.57 15.52
N ASN A 245 9.83 5.59 15.91
CA ASN A 245 9.65 6.98 15.48
C ASN A 245 10.30 7.34 14.13
N ILE A 246 10.68 6.35 13.30
CA ILE A 246 11.31 6.58 12.00
C ILE A 246 10.30 7.05 10.92
N LEU A 247 9.07 7.31 11.29
CA LEU A 247 8.11 7.84 10.31
C LEU A 247 8.52 9.22 9.83
N ASN A 248 8.51 9.40 8.52
CA ASN A 248 8.67 10.73 7.94
C ASN A 248 7.61 11.66 8.52
N LYS A 249 8.03 12.82 9.03
CA LYS A 249 7.15 13.85 9.60
C LYS A 249 6.02 14.24 8.65
N ASP A 250 6.26 14.14 7.33
CA ASP A 250 5.26 14.42 6.30
C ASP A 250 4.02 13.50 6.35
N PHE A 251 4.11 12.36 7.03
CA PHE A 251 3.00 11.40 7.19
C PHE A 251 2.19 11.65 8.48
N SER A 252 2.43 12.76 9.18
CA SER A 252 1.68 13.10 10.40
C SER A 252 0.30 13.68 10.09
N ILE A 253 -0.64 13.43 11.00
CA ILE A 253 -2.01 13.96 10.87
C ILE A 253 -2.03 15.49 10.91
N ASP A 254 -1.14 16.11 11.69
CA ASP A 254 -1.06 17.56 11.84
C ASP A 254 -0.63 18.22 10.53
N VAL A 255 0.43 17.68 9.88
CA VAL A 255 0.89 18.19 8.58
C VAL A 255 -0.22 18.06 7.54
N ARG A 256 -0.87 16.91 7.44
CA ARG A 256 -1.98 16.71 6.50
C ARG A 256 -3.13 17.67 6.77
N THR A 257 -3.52 17.83 8.02
CA THR A 257 -4.62 18.73 8.43
C THR A 257 -4.31 20.19 8.07
N ASN A 258 -3.10 20.64 8.31
CA ASN A 258 -2.69 22.00 7.98
C ASN A 258 -2.67 22.24 6.47
N LEU A 259 -2.15 21.30 5.67
CA LEU A 259 -2.18 21.39 4.21
C LEU A 259 -3.62 21.42 3.65
N PHE A 260 -4.55 20.66 4.24
CA PHE A 260 -5.97 20.76 3.84
C PHE A 260 -6.60 22.08 4.26
N LYS A 261 -6.30 22.61 5.45
CA LYS A 261 -6.77 23.95 5.85
C LYS A 261 -6.29 25.02 4.88
N GLU A 262 -5.01 25.05 4.55
CA GLU A 262 -4.42 25.99 3.57
C GLU A 262 -5.09 25.87 2.19
N LEU A 263 -5.35 24.63 1.75
CA LEU A 263 -5.99 24.34 0.47
C LEU A 263 -7.45 24.82 0.39
N LEU A 264 -8.17 24.84 1.51
CA LEU A 264 -9.60 25.20 1.57
C LEU A 264 -9.84 26.68 1.87
N ILE A 265 -8.84 27.40 2.40
CA ILE A 265 -8.93 28.83 2.73
C ILE A 265 -8.52 29.69 1.52
N ASN A 266 -7.60 29.20 0.68
CA ASN A 266 -7.14 29.86 -0.55
C ASN A 266 -7.92 29.37 -1.80
#